data_7e250b35813897ff4f9086ff37bc68a3
#
_entry.id   7e250b35813897ff4f9086ff37bc68a3
#
_cell.length_a   1.000
_cell.length_b   1.000
_cell.length_c   1.000
_cell.angle_alpha   90.00
_cell.angle_beta   90.00
_cell.angle_gamma   90.00
#
_symmetry.space_group_name_H-M   'P 1'
#
loop_
_entity.id
_entity.type
_entity.pdbx_description
1 polymer ?
#
loop_
_entity_poly.entity_id
_entity_poly.type
_entity_poly.pdbx_seq_one_letter_code
_entity_poly.pdbx_strand_id
1 'polypeptide(L)'
;MEKDQKENIQNENLAKEENNQSPELKDQTDDHNKKEEEEKKELTPEEKILELEDKLARTFAEMENQRRRFEKEKEDAFEYGGFSFAKEALSLIDNLERSKNILESDEKLKDSEALKKTLEHFDIIHKDLISIFNKNNIKQIDSLNKKLDPNFHQAMMEIEDDTKEPGTIIQEIQKGFTIKDRLLRPSLVGVAKKTQKKTAKTEETKENLETK
;
A
#
# COMPACT_ATOMS: atom_id res chain seq x y z
N MET A 1 47.13 21.18 10.46
CA MET A 1 47.45 19.76 10.36
C MET A 1 46.35 18.81 10.90
N GLU A 2 45.22 19.29 11.39
CA GLU A 2 44.12 18.43 11.90
C GLU A 2 42.85 18.38 10.99
N LYS A 3 42.80 19.11 9.89
CA LYS A 3 41.67 19.09 8.97
C LYS A 3 41.83 18.08 7.83
N ASP A 4 43.02 17.76 7.45
CA ASP A 4 43.28 16.86 6.31
C ASP A 4 43.20 15.36 6.70
N GLN A 5 43.18 15.03 7.99
CA GLN A 5 43.01 13.65 8.46
C GLN A 5 41.53 13.19 8.59
N LYS A 6 40.56 14.12 8.59
CA LYS A 6 39.14 13.74 8.72
C LYS A 6 38.48 13.47 7.37
N GLU A 7 38.98 14.05 6.29
CA GLU A 7 38.43 13.78 4.95
C GLU A 7 38.91 12.43 4.38
N ASN A 8 40.07 11.93 4.83
CA ASN A 8 40.57 10.65 4.34
C ASN A 8 39.92 9.42 4.98
N ILE A 9 39.29 9.58 6.16
CA ILE A 9 38.58 8.49 6.86
C ILE A 9 37.17 8.31 6.35
N GLN A 10 36.56 9.35 5.78
CA GLN A 10 35.21 9.25 5.20
C GLN A 10 35.20 8.62 3.80
N ASN A 11 36.27 8.75 3.04
CA ASN A 11 36.39 8.13 1.70
C ASN A 11 36.77 6.65 1.73
N GLU A 12 37.42 6.16 2.81
CA GLU A 12 37.67 4.73 2.94
C GLU A 12 36.49 3.89 3.41
N ASN A 13 35.48 4.51 4.05
CA ASN A 13 34.28 3.79 4.47
C ASN A 13 33.20 3.68 3.39
N LEU A 14 33.22 4.55 2.38
CA LEU A 14 32.32 4.46 1.22
C LEU A 14 32.75 3.42 0.18
N ALA A 15 34.03 3.03 0.18
CA ALA A 15 34.56 2.01 -0.74
C ALA A 15 34.42 0.57 -0.21
N LYS A 16 33.97 0.35 1.03
CA LYS A 16 33.84 -0.98 1.62
C LYS A 16 32.42 -1.54 1.69
N GLU A 17 31.40 -0.76 1.34
CA GLU A 17 30.01 -1.22 1.37
C GLU A 17 29.45 -1.70 0.01
N GLU A 18 30.19 -1.56 -1.09
CA GLU A 18 29.74 -2.02 -2.41
C GLU A 18 30.20 -3.43 -2.83
N ASN A 19 30.84 -4.19 -1.94
CA ASN A 19 31.42 -5.49 -2.34
C ASN A 19 30.95 -6.67 -1.46
N ASN A 20 29.65 -6.80 -1.22
CA ASN A 20 29.18 -8.01 -0.55
C ASN A 20 27.72 -8.37 -0.89
N GLN A 21 27.47 -8.81 -2.13
CA GLN A 21 26.33 -9.71 -2.44
C GLN A 21 26.50 -10.32 -3.84
N SER A 22 27.11 -11.49 -3.90
CA SER A 22 26.85 -12.45 -4.98
C SER A 22 26.96 -13.86 -4.39
N PRO A 23 25.90 -14.68 -4.50
CA PRO A 23 26.01 -16.10 -4.15
C PRO A 23 26.63 -16.87 -5.31
N GLU A 24 27.58 -17.69 -4.93
CA GLU A 24 28.23 -18.73 -5.72
C GLU A 24 27.21 -19.66 -6.41
N LEU A 25 27.43 -19.92 -7.70
CA LEU A 25 27.03 -21.15 -8.36
C LEU A 25 28.27 -21.77 -9.00
N LYS A 26 28.57 -22.97 -8.51
CA LYS A 26 29.67 -23.82 -8.91
C LYS A 26 29.50 -24.35 -10.33
N ASP A 27 30.55 -24.16 -11.10
CA ASP A 27 31.35 -25.15 -11.82
C ASP A 27 30.61 -26.31 -12.53
N GLN A 28 30.60 -26.25 -13.86
CA GLN A 28 30.89 -27.40 -14.69
C GLN A 28 31.55 -26.95 -15.99
N THR A 29 32.80 -27.31 -16.07
CA THR A 29 33.66 -27.35 -17.25
C THR A 29 32.99 -28.11 -18.40
N ASP A 30 33.05 -27.54 -19.63
CA ASP A 30 33.55 -28.29 -20.79
C ASP A 30 33.83 -27.34 -21.95
N ASP A 31 35.07 -27.27 -22.22
CA ASP A 31 35.85 -27.19 -23.43
C ASP A 31 35.06 -27.21 -24.75
N HIS A 32 34.94 -26.04 -25.37
CA HIS A 32 34.96 -25.88 -26.82
C HIS A 32 35.37 -24.45 -27.17
N ASN A 33 36.69 -24.30 -27.17
CA ASN A 33 37.39 -23.20 -27.82
C ASN A 33 37.17 -23.28 -29.34
N LYS A 34 36.06 -22.76 -29.84
CA LYS A 34 35.89 -22.40 -31.24
C LYS A 34 36.04 -20.89 -31.35
N LYS A 35 37.24 -20.49 -31.74
CA LYS A 35 37.49 -19.21 -32.35
C LYS A 35 36.55 -19.06 -33.57
N GLU A 36 35.43 -18.45 -33.40
CA GLU A 36 34.72 -17.75 -34.46
C GLU A 36 35.43 -16.39 -34.60
N GLU A 37 36.45 -16.37 -35.41
CA GLU A 37 36.86 -15.16 -36.13
C GLU A 37 35.64 -14.75 -37.00
N GLU A 38 34.73 -13.95 -36.42
CA GLU A 38 33.80 -13.19 -37.24
C GLU A 38 34.67 -12.31 -38.16
N GLU A 39 34.86 -12.74 -39.38
CA GLU A 39 35.32 -11.90 -40.47
C GLU A 39 34.43 -10.67 -40.46
N LYS A 40 34.94 -9.56 -39.95
CA LYS A 40 34.35 -8.24 -40.11
C LYS A 40 34.39 -7.95 -41.62
N LYS A 41 33.33 -8.40 -42.31
CA LYS A 41 33.08 -7.91 -43.68
C LYS A 41 33.05 -6.41 -43.56
N GLU A 42 34.03 -5.73 -44.17
CA GLU A 42 34.00 -4.30 -44.29
C GLU A 42 32.76 -3.92 -45.10
N LEU A 43 31.72 -3.50 -44.36
CA LEU A 43 30.48 -3.03 -44.97
C LEU A 43 30.80 -1.92 -45.98
N THR A 44 30.18 -1.99 -47.12
CA THR A 44 30.31 -0.90 -48.12
C THR A 44 29.81 0.41 -47.52
N PRO A 45 30.26 1.57 -47.97
CA PRO A 45 29.77 2.85 -47.47
C PRO A 45 28.25 3.00 -47.53
N GLU A 46 27.62 2.42 -48.53
CA GLU A 46 26.16 2.42 -48.71
C GLU A 46 25.44 1.57 -47.64
N GLU A 47 25.98 0.37 -47.33
CA GLU A 47 25.45 -0.47 -46.27
C GLU A 47 25.61 0.19 -44.88
N LYS A 48 26.71 0.90 -44.61
CA LYS A 48 26.91 1.67 -43.38
C LYS A 48 25.91 2.82 -43.25
N ILE A 49 25.59 3.50 -44.34
CA ILE A 49 24.58 4.57 -44.36
C ILE A 49 23.22 3.98 -43.98
N LEU A 50 22.82 2.88 -44.59
CA LEU A 50 21.54 2.21 -44.33
C LEU A 50 21.44 1.71 -42.89
N GLU A 51 22.52 1.14 -42.38
CA GLU A 51 22.57 0.72 -40.97
C GLU A 51 22.46 1.90 -39.99
N LEU A 52 23.11 3.01 -40.32
CA LEU A 52 23.03 4.23 -39.49
C LEU A 52 21.63 4.85 -39.54
N GLU A 53 21.00 4.88 -40.72
CA GLU A 53 19.62 5.35 -40.88
C GLU A 53 18.64 4.49 -40.07
N ASP A 54 18.78 3.16 -40.11
CA ASP A 54 17.94 2.25 -39.29
C ASP A 54 18.16 2.46 -37.78
N LYS A 55 19.43 2.60 -37.37
CA LYS A 55 19.75 2.94 -35.97
C LYS A 55 19.15 4.28 -35.56
N LEU A 56 19.26 5.28 -36.43
CA LEU A 56 18.72 6.61 -36.18
C LEU A 56 17.20 6.58 -36.11
N ALA A 57 16.52 5.87 -37.00
CA ALA A 57 15.07 5.69 -36.94
C ALA A 57 14.65 4.98 -35.65
N ARG A 58 15.37 3.93 -35.25
CA ARG A 58 15.11 3.19 -33.99
C ARG A 58 15.33 4.08 -32.79
N THR A 59 16.43 4.84 -32.72
CA THR A 59 16.69 5.74 -31.59
C THR A 59 15.66 6.86 -31.49
N PHE A 60 15.18 7.40 -32.61
CA PHE A 60 14.07 8.36 -32.58
C PHE A 60 12.78 7.77 -32.06
N ALA A 61 12.43 6.54 -32.46
CA ALA A 61 11.26 5.84 -31.93
C ALA A 61 11.38 5.57 -30.41
N GLU A 62 12.57 5.16 -29.95
CA GLU A 62 12.85 4.97 -28.54
C GLU A 62 12.77 6.28 -27.75
N MET A 63 13.33 7.37 -28.27
CA MET A 63 13.23 8.69 -27.63
C MET A 63 11.78 9.17 -27.52
N GLU A 64 10.96 8.98 -28.55
CA GLU A 64 9.55 9.36 -28.49
C GLU A 64 8.76 8.51 -27.48
N ASN A 65 9.05 7.21 -27.40
CA ASN A 65 8.46 6.33 -26.40
C ASN A 65 8.89 6.75 -24.97
N GLN A 66 10.17 7.07 -24.78
CA GLN A 66 10.67 7.56 -23.49
C GLN A 66 10.04 8.90 -23.13
N ARG A 67 9.89 9.82 -24.09
CA ARG A 67 9.26 11.12 -23.86
C ARG A 67 7.82 10.94 -23.36
N ARG A 68 7.02 10.12 -24.03
CA ARG A 68 5.63 9.82 -23.61
C ARG A 68 5.57 9.18 -22.22
N ARG A 69 6.53 8.29 -21.94
CA ARG A 69 6.62 7.66 -20.62
C ARG A 69 6.94 8.68 -19.53
N PHE A 70 7.92 9.55 -19.75
CA PHE A 70 8.28 10.58 -18.79
C PHE A 70 7.18 11.63 -18.60
N GLU A 71 6.44 12.00 -19.64
CA GLU A 71 5.29 12.88 -19.53
C GLU A 71 4.25 12.27 -18.60
N LYS A 72 3.94 10.99 -18.77
CA LYS A 72 3.00 10.26 -17.89
C LYS A 72 3.53 10.11 -16.47
N GLU A 73 4.79 9.75 -16.29
CA GLU A 73 5.41 9.66 -14.96
C GLU A 73 5.42 11.03 -14.24
N LYS A 74 5.65 12.12 -14.97
CA LYS A 74 5.56 13.47 -14.42
C LYS A 74 4.15 13.82 -14.00
N GLU A 75 3.15 13.49 -14.80
CA GLU A 75 1.75 13.72 -14.48
C GLU A 75 1.34 12.91 -13.25
N ASP A 76 1.68 11.62 -13.20
CA ASP A 76 1.46 10.74 -12.06
C ASP A 76 2.16 11.28 -10.79
N ALA A 77 3.40 11.74 -10.90
CA ALA A 77 4.15 12.30 -9.78
C ALA A 77 3.49 13.60 -9.26
N PHE A 78 2.96 14.43 -10.15
CA PHE A 78 2.23 15.64 -9.78
C PHE A 78 0.87 15.31 -9.13
N GLU A 79 0.18 14.31 -9.66
CA GLU A 79 -1.14 13.91 -9.14
C GLU A 79 -1.08 13.19 -7.80
N TYR A 80 -0.07 12.34 -7.60
CA TYR A 80 0.06 11.48 -6.42
C TYR A 80 1.26 11.81 -5.54
N GLY A 81 1.95 12.93 -5.78
CA GLY A 81 3.12 13.33 -5.00
C GLY A 81 2.86 13.50 -3.50
N GLY A 82 1.62 13.82 -3.14
CA GLY A 82 1.17 13.91 -1.75
C GLY A 82 0.79 12.58 -1.09
N PHE A 83 0.88 11.44 -1.78
CA PHE A 83 0.38 10.14 -1.30
C PHE A 83 0.99 9.73 0.04
N SER A 84 2.31 9.79 0.16
CA SER A 84 3.03 9.40 1.39
C SER A 84 2.65 10.31 2.57
N PHE A 85 2.66 11.61 2.35
CA PHE A 85 2.24 12.58 3.35
C PHE A 85 0.77 12.38 3.76
N ALA A 86 -0.12 12.20 2.79
CA ALA A 86 -1.54 11.96 3.05
C ALA A 86 -1.75 10.71 3.91
N LYS A 87 -1.03 9.61 3.60
CA LYS A 87 -1.11 8.37 4.35
C LYS A 87 -0.69 8.54 5.82
N GLU A 88 0.38 9.30 6.08
CA GLU A 88 0.82 9.60 7.44
C GLU A 88 -0.14 10.55 8.15
N ALA A 89 -0.69 11.53 7.45
CA ALA A 89 -1.64 12.49 8.00
C ALA A 89 -2.97 11.84 8.46
N LEU A 90 -3.33 10.66 7.92
CA LEU A 90 -4.51 9.91 8.40
C LEU A 90 -4.41 9.55 9.88
N SER A 91 -3.20 9.38 10.41
CA SER A 91 -3.00 9.10 11.84
C SER A 91 -3.49 10.22 12.75
N LEU A 92 -3.50 11.47 12.26
CA LEU A 92 -4.03 12.61 13.01
C LEU A 92 -5.55 12.53 13.16
N ILE A 93 -6.25 12.09 12.12
CA ILE A 93 -7.71 11.89 12.17
C ILE A 93 -8.04 10.77 13.18
N ASP A 94 -7.33 9.65 13.08
CA ASP A 94 -7.54 8.52 14.00
C ASP A 94 -7.28 8.91 15.46
N ASN A 95 -6.21 9.69 15.70
CA ASN A 95 -5.88 10.17 17.04
C ASN A 95 -6.94 11.15 17.56
N LEU A 96 -7.46 12.02 16.70
CA LEU A 96 -8.50 12.97 17.05
C LEU A 96 -9.80 12.25 17.42
N GLU A 97 -10.23 11.26 16.63
CA GLU A 97 -11.42 10.45 16.90
C GLU A 97 -11.24 9.63 18.18
N ARG A 98 -10.07 9.03 18.37
CA ARG A 98 -9.77 8.29 19.59
C ARG A 98 -9.78 9.19 20.82
N SER A 99 -9.20 10.38 20.74
CA SER A 99 -9.21 11.36 21.84
C SER A 99 -10.64 11.81 22.19
N LYS A 100 -11.47 12.02 21.16
CA LYS A 100 -12.89 12.33 21.34
C LYS A 100 -13.61 11.22 22.08
N ASN A 101 -13.47 9.97 21.63
CA ASN A 101 -14.11 8.80 22.24
C ASN A 101 -13.65 8.59 23.69
N ILE A 102 -12.38 8.82 24.01
CA ILE A 102 -11.86 8.74 25.38
C ILE A 102 -12.50 9.80 26.27
N LEU A 103 -12.59 11.03 25.79
CA LEU A 103 -13.21 12.11 26.56
C LEU A 103 -14.71 11.90 26.77
N GLU A 104 -15.42 11.37 25.77
CA GLU A 104 -16.85 11.03 25.89
C GLU A 104 -17.11 9.87 26.89
N SER A 105 -16.15 8.95 27.00
CA SER A 105 -16.25 7.80 27.91
C SER A 105 -15.84 8.08 29.34
N ASP A 106 -15.24 9.26 29.63
CA ASP A 106 -14.79 9.60 30.98
C ASP A 106 -15.97 10.01 31.86
N GLU A 107 -16.32 9.11 32.79
CA GLU A 107 -17.44 9.31 33.75
C GLU A 107 -17.27 10.56 34.61
N LYS A 108 -16.02 11.00 34.87
CA LYS A 108 -15.74 12.18 35.71
C LYS A 108 -16.04 13.50 35.01
N LEU A 109 -16.06 13.47 33.68
CA LEU A 109 -16.25 14.66 32.85
C LEU A 109 -17.66 14.73 32.22
N LYS A 110 -18.46 13.67 32.29
CA LYS A 110 -19.69 13.45 31.52
C LYS A 110 -20.72 14.56 31.61
N ASP A 111 -20.79 15.28 32.74
CA ASP A 111 -21.74 16.38 32.97
C ASP A 111 -21.09 17.77 32.94
N SER A 112 -19.81 17.85 32.55
CA SER A 112 -19.08 19.13 32.54
C SER A 112 -19.40 19.94 31.27
N GLU A 113 -19.80 21.19 31.46
CA GLU A 113 -19.97 22.16 30.38
C GLU A 113 -18.64 22.39 29.59
N ALA A 114 -17.51 22.25 30.30
CA ALA A 114 -16.19 22.33 29.69
C ALA A 114 -15.95 21.17 28.70
N LEU A 115 -16.42 19.96 29.01
CA LEU A 115 -16.34 18.82 28.09
C LEU A 115 -17.11 19.09 26.79
N LYS A 116 -18.35 19.59 26.90
CA LYS A 116 -19.17 19.89 25.71
C LYS A 116 -18.48 20.89 24.80
N LYS A 117 -17.94 21.95 25.32
CA LYS A 117 -17.19 22.97 24.55
C LYS A 117 -15.93 22.34 23.92
N THR A 118 -15.21 21.48 24.64
CA THR A 118 -14.03 20.79 24.11
C THR A 118 -14.40 19.88 22.95
N LEU A 119 -15.47 19.09 23.07
CA LEU A 119 -15.95 18.22 22.00
C LEU A 119 -16.38 19.01 20.77
N GLU A 120 -17.06 20.15 20.94
CA GLU A 120 -17.38 21.05 19.83
C GLU A 120 -16.12 21.54 19.10
N HIS A 121 -15.07 21.89 19.83
CA HIS A 121 -13.78 22.28 19.21
C HIS A 121 -13.13 21.10 18.45
N PHE A 122 -13.18 19.88 18.99
CA PHE A 122 -12.70 18.70 18.27
C PHE A 122 -13.50 18.45 16.97
N ASP A 123 -14.82 18.66 17.01
CA ASP A 123 -15.66 18.51 15.83
C ASP A 123 -15.34 19.56 14.74
N ILE A 124 -15.02 20.79 15.14
CA ILE A 124 -14.59 21.82 14.20
C ILE A 124 -13.27 21.41 13.54
N ILE A 125 -12.27 21.01 14.34
CA ILE A 125 -10.96 20.57 13.82
C ILE A 125 -11.12 19.38 12.89
N HIS A 126 -11.95 18.40 13.25
CA HIS A 126 -12.22 17.23 12.42
C HIS A 126 -12.86 17.63 11.07
N LYS A 127 -13.86 18.52 11.08
CA LYS A 127 -14.49 19.02 9.85
C LYS A 127 -13.49 19.75 8.95
N ASP A 128 -12.63 20.56 9.54
CA ASP A 128 -11.60 21.30 8.80
C ASP A 128 -10.60 20.35 8.15
N LEU A 129 -10.12 19.33 8.87
CA LEU A 129 -9.24 18.28 8.32
C LEU A 129 -9.90 17.54 7.16
N ILE A 130 -11.14 17.08 7.31
CA ILE A 130 -11.88 16.42 6.24
C ILE A 130 -12.09 17.36 5.04
N SER A 131 -12.35 18.65 5.29
CA SER A 131 -12.47 19.64 4.21
C SER A 131 -11.16 19.80 3.44
N ILE A 132 -10.02 19.88 4.15
CA ILE A 132 -8.68 19.94 3.53
C ILE A 132 -8.41 18.67 2.70
N PHE A 133 -8.75 17.51 3.23
CA PHE A 133 -8.57 16.24 2.51
C PHE A 133 -9.41 16.20 1.24
N ASN A 134 -10.69 16.58 1.31
CA ASN A 134 -11.57 16.63 0.14
C ASN A 134 -11.05 17.59 -0.95
N LYS A 135 -10.48 18.75 -0.57
CA LYS A 135 -9.85 19.69 -1.51
C LYS A 135 -8.63 19.06 -2.22
N ASN A 136 -7.95 18.13 -1.57
CA ASN A 136 -6.82 17.38 -2.14
C ASN A 136 -7.24 16.05 -2.77
N ASN A 137 -8.53 15.88 -3.09
CA ASN A 137 -9.09 14.66 -3.68
C ASN A 137 -8.89 13.39 -2.83
N ILE A 138 -8.75 13.56 -1.51
CA ILE A 138 -8.73 12.46 -0.55
C ILE A 138 -10.14 12.30 -0.02
N LYS A 139 -10.73 11.12 -0.24
CA LYS A 139 -12.12 10.82 0.15
C LYS A 139 -12.16 9.66 1.12
N GLN A 140 -13.05 9.77 2.10
CA GLN A 140 -13.34 8.65 2.99
C GLN A 140 -14.13 7.58 2.24
N ILE A 141 -13.83 6.32 2.52
CA ILE A 141 -14.56 5.16 2.02
C ILE A 141 -15.80 4.99 2.90
N ASP A 142 -16.96 4.98 2.27
CA ASP A 142 -18.22 4.71 2.98
C ASP A 142 -18.42 3.20 3.04
N SER A 143 -18.18 2.61 4.21
CA SER A 143 -18.12 1.17 4.41
C SER A 143 -19.38 0.59 5.09
N LEU A 144 -20.06 1.37 5.95
CA LEU A 144 -21.16 0.87 6.78
C LEU A 144 -22.37 0.34 5.96
N ASN A 145 -22.89 -0.79 6.36
CA ASN A 145 -24.02 -1.48 5.74
C ASN A 145 -23.83 -1.89 4.27
N LYS A 146 -22.57 -1.88 3.79
CA LYS A 146 -22.22 -2.39 2.46
C LYS A 146 -21.65 -3.81 2.57
N LYS A 147 -21.63 -4.53 1.45
CA LYS A 147 -20.91 -5.81 1.35
C LYS A 147 -19.41 -5.56 1.39
N LEU A 148 -18.69 -6.48 1.99
CA LEU A 148 -17.24 -6.46 2.02
C LEU A 148 -16.67 -6.48 0.58
N ASP A 149 -15.87 -5.49 0.25
CA ASP A 149 -15.07 -5.45 -0.98
C ASP A 149 -13.58 -5.52 -0.60
N PRO A 150 -12.87 -6.59 -0.97
CA PRO A 150 -11.45 -6.77 -0.62
C PRO A 150 -10.53 -5.67 -1.16
N ASN A 151 -10.97 -4.91 -2.19
CA ASN A 151 -10.17 -3.82 -2.74
C ASN A 151 -10.14 -2.59 -1.82
N PHE A 152 -11.18 -2.38 -1.02
CA PHE A 152 -11.35 -1.18 -0.18
C PHE A 152 -11.46 -1.47 1.31
N HIS A 153 -11.82 -2.70 1.67
CA HIS A 153 -12.10 -3.09 3.04
C HIS A 153 -11.22 -4.23 3.50
N GLN A 154 -10.81 -4.20 4.75
CA GLN A 154 -10.11 -5.28 5.42
C GLN A 154 -10.93 -5.74 6.62
N ALA A 155 -11.45 -6.96 6.57
CA ALA A 155 -12.16 -7.57 7.69
C ALA A 155 -11.17 -7.91 8.81
N MET A 156 -11.43 -7.38 10.02
CA MET A 156 -10.61 -7.64 11.21
C MET A 156 -11.32 -8.57 12.19
N MET A 157 -12.65 -8.56 12.22
CA MET A 157 -13.45 -9.40 13.11
C MET A 157 -14.76 -9.81 12.46
N GLU A 158 -15.27 -10.94 12.88
CA GLU A 158 -16.61 -11.40 12.56
C GLU A 158 -17.52 -11.14 13.76
N ILE A 159 -18.68 -10.54 13.52
CA ILE A 159 -19.67 -10.22 14.53
C ILE A 159 -20.91 -11.08 14.25
N GLU A 160 -21.37 -11.81 15.25
CA GLU A 160 -22.58 -12.62 15.12
C GLU A 160 -23.80 -11.69 15.06
N ASP A 161 -24.42 -11.62 13.90
CA ASP A 161 -25.62 -10.84 13.64
C ASP A 161 -26.50 -11.59 12.64
N ASP A 162 -27.62 -12.11 13.14
CA ASP A 162 -28.59 -12.86 12.33
C ASP A 162 -29.53 -11.94 11.54
N THR A 163 -29.51 -10.61 11.81
CA THR A 163 -30.38 -9.64 11.16
C THR A 163 -29.82 -9.17 9.81
N LYS A 164 -28.50 -9.33 9.58
CA LYS A 164 -27.82 -8.90 8.36
C LYS A 164 -27.32 -10.09 7.53
N GLU A 165 -27.16 -9.87 6.24
CA GLU A 165 -26.56 -10.87 5.36
C GLU A 165 -25.09 -11.11 5.75
N PRO A 166 -24.59 -12.36 5.72
CA PRO A 166 -23.18 -12.65 5.93
C PRO A 166 -22.29 -11.86 4.97
N GLY A 167 -21.18 -11.33 5.51
CA GLY A 167 -20.26 -10.48 4.76
C GLY A 167 -20.70 -9.02 4.62
N THR A 168 -21.80 -8.62 5.29
CA THR A 168 -22.17 -7.19 5.41
C THR A 168 -21.36 -6.53 6.52
N ILE A 169 -20.86 -5.34 6.25
CA ILE A 169 -20.10 -4.55 7.22
C ILE A 169 -21.06 -3.97 8.26
N ILE A 170 -20.87 -4.36 9.51
CA ILE A 170 -21.67 -3.91 10.65
C ILE A 170 -21.02 -2.71 11.32
N GLN A 171 -19.71 -2.78 11.51
CA GLN A 171 -18.94 -1.79 12.24
C GLN A 171 -17.67 -1.42 11.47
N GLU A 172 -17.34 -0.16 11.48
CA GLU A 172 -16.07 0.38 11.00
C GLU A 172 -15.18 0.67 12.21
N ILE A 173 -14.05 -0.04 12.30
CA ILE A 173 -13.09 0.09 13.40
C ILE A 173 -12.16 1.24 13.12
N GLN A 174 -11.74 1.35 11.84
CA GLN A 174 -10.87 2.41 11.36
C GLN A 174 -11.31 2.82 9.95
N LYS A 175 -11.44 4.12 9.75
CA LYS A 175 -11.90 4.69 8.48
C LYS A 175 -10.86 4.50 7.38
N GLY A 176 -11.30 4.05 6.21
CA GLY A 176 -10.50 3.97 5.01
C GLY A 176 -10.55 5.24 4.19
N PHE A 177 -9.51 5.46 3.39
CA PHE A 177 -9.40 6.64 2.53
C PHE A 177 -8.79 6.27 1.18
N THR A 178 -9.24 6.98 0.15
CA THR A 178 -8.68 6.94 -1.20
C THR A 178 -8.18 8.32 -1.59
N ILE A 179 -7.15 8.38 -2.43
CA ILE A 179 -6.73 9.60 -3.12
C ILE A 179 -6.98 9.41 -4.60
N LYS A 180 -7.91 10.20 -5.16
CA LYS A 180 -8.41 9.95 -6.52
C LYS A 180 -8.81 8.47 -6.67
N ASP A 181 -8.10 7.74 -7.54
CA ASP A 181 -8.37 6.33 -7.85
C ASP A 181 -7.52 5.34 -7.04
N ARG A 182 -6.54 5.84 -6.28
CA ARG A 182 -5.63 4.98 -5.50
C ARG A 182 -6.09 4.85 -4.06
N LEU A 183 -6.02 3.63 -3.55
CA LEU A 183 -6.25 3.35 -2.15
C LEU A 183 -5.10 3.89 -1.30
N LEU A 184 -5.39 4.78 -0.32
CA LEU A 184 -4.43 5.23 0.70
C LEU A 184 -4.36 4.23 1.85
N ARG A 185 -5.53 3.83 2.33
CA ARG A 185 -5.68 2.89 3.44
C ARG A 185 -7.05 2.23 3.36
N PRO A 186 -7.15 0.89 3.46
CA PRO A 186 -8.43 0.20 3.53
C PRO A 186 -9.18 0.55 4.83
N SER A 187 -10.50 0.48 4.80
CA SER A 187 -11.29 0.53 6.03
C SER A 187 -11.15 -0.78 6.78
N LEU A 188 -10.80 -0.71 8.07
CA LEU A 188 -10.83 -1.88 8.96
C LEU A 188 -12.24 -2.07 9.49
N VAL A 189 -12.84 -3.23 9.21
CA VAL A 189 -14.26 -3.44 9.43
C VAL A 189 -14.56 -4.75 10.17
N GLY A 190 -15.69 -4.74 10.92
CA GLY A 190 -16.33 -5.92 11.44
C GLY A 190 -17.46 -6.35 10.52
N VAL A 191 -17.47 -7.62 10.12
CA VAL A 191 -18.45 -8.20 9.20
C VAL A 191 -19.45 -9.12 9.88
N ALA A 192 -20.69 -9.13 9.37
CA ALA A 192 -21.73 -10.01 9.84
C ALA A 192 -21.40 -11.48 9.54
N LYS A 193 -21.58 -12.33 10.55
CA LYS A 193 -21.57 -13.79 10.44
C LYS A 193 -22.86 -14.34 11.05
N LYS A 194 -23.49 -15.29 10.35
CA LYS A 194 -24.64 -15.97 10.92
C LYS A 194 -24.20 -16.86 12.08
N THR A 195 -24.93 -16.79 13.17
CA THR A 195 -24.75 -17.67 14.33
C THR A 195 -24.97 -19.11 13.89
N GLN A 196 -23.92 -19.93 13.85
CA GLN A 196 -24.07 -21.36 13.67
C GLN A 196 -24.72 -21.87 14.96
N LYS A 197 -26.02 -22.11 14.95
CA LYS A 197 -26.65 -22.90 16.01
C LYS A 197 -25.91 -24.22 16.08
N LYS A 198 -25.19 -24.46 17.16
CA LYS A 198 -24.56 -25.75 17.49
C LYS A 198 -25.62 -26.83 17.53
N THR A 199 -25.95 -27.42 16.40
CA THR A 199 -26.57 -28.72 16.30
C THR A 199 -25.47 -29.77 16.49
N ALA A 200 -24.94 -29.86 17.71
CA ALA A 200 -24.07 -30.92 18.12
C ALA A 200 -24.52 -31.39 19.50
N LYS A 201 -25.35 -32.42 19.46
CA LYS A 201 -25.46 -33.52 20.42
C LYS A 201 -26.87 -34.08 20.40
N THR A 202 -27.14 -35.04 19.54
CA THR A 202 -28.10 -36.10 19.76
C THR A 202 -27.94 -37.19 18.70
N GLU A 203 -26.74 -37.78 18.55
CA GLU A 203 -26.53 -38.99 17.76
C GLU A 203 -25.49 -39.95 18.39
N GLU A 204 -25.39 -40.01 19.72
CA GLU A 204 -24.59 -41.03 20.37
C GLU A 204 -25.36 -41.61 21.56
N THR A 205 -26.60 -42.10 21.37
CA THR A 205 -27.27 -42.91 22.38
C THR A 205 -28.35 -43.84 21.80
N LYS A 206 -28.08 -44.49 20.66
CA LYS A 206 -28.98 -45.53 20.11
C LYS A 206 -28.29 -46.79 19.60
N GLU A 207 -27.06 -47.06 19.96
CA GLU A 207 -26.36 -48.26 19.48
C GLU A 207 -25.82 -49.16 20.58
N ASN A 208 -26.49 -49.24 21.72
CA ASN A 208 -26.10 -50.17 22.81
C ASN A 208 -27.29 -50.80 23.56
N LEU A 209 -28.34 -51.23 22.83
CA LEU A 209 -29.45 -51.98 23.46
C LEU A 209 -30.06 -53.05 22.56
N GLU A 210 -29.25 -53.73 21.73
CA GLU A 210 -29.66 -54.98 21.09
C GLU A 210 -28.48 -55.97 21.02
N THR A 211 -28.04 -56.48 22.16
CA THR A 211 -27.42 -57.83 22.27
C THR A 211 -27.49 -58.27 23.71
N LYS A 212 -28.63 -58.92 24.06
CA LYS A 212 -28.71 -60.00 25.02
C LYS A 212 -29.89 -60.89 24.66
#